data_1cec63ca078f417c6c110fec991f7197
#
_entry.id   1cec63ca078f417c6c110fec991f7197
#
_cell.length_a   1.000
_cell.length_b   1.000
_cell.length_c   1.000
_cell.angle_alpha   90.00
_cell.angle_beta   90.00
_cell.angle_gamma   90.00
#
_symmetry.space_group_name_H-M   'P 1'
#
loop_
_entity.id
_entity.type
_entity.pdbx_description
1 polymer ?
#
loop_
_entity_poly.entity_id
_entity_poly.type
_entity_poly.pdbx_seq_one_letter_code
_entity_poly.pdbx_strand_id
1 'polypeptide(L)'
;MATLKHISSKNSDYTAIEAYLVYQHDAFTGKQLLDEQGRPKLRESYLLDTLECGDHSFATACLLANRRYGKNTQHGDIKSHQYIISFDPRDAADNGLTMEKAQALGLKFCEENFPGHPAIVCTHPDGHNHAGNIHVHIVFGSVRTREVERKPYMQKPRDWREGMKHSSTAQTMRHLRVEVMELCEGAGLYQIDLLNGSKERVSEAEYWARRRGQLKLDHENATLTAAGQHPKQKKFETVKDTLRKQISSVLYCATSFEDFSDRLMQQYGIAVKESRGCLSYLPAGRTKFIRAKHLGDKFDKAAVLSTLQANTERKP
;
A
#
# COMPACT_ATOMS: atom_id res chain seq x y z
N MET A 1 11.88 -4.79 4.74
CA MET A 1 10.87 -4.65 5.82
C MET A 1 9.53 -5.08 5.28
N ALA A 2 8.93 -6.09 5.89
CA ALA A 2 7.67 -6.62 5.38
C ALA A 2 6.54 -5.58 5.48
N THR A 3 5.70 -5.52 4.46
CA THR A 3 4.54 -4.62 4.39
C THR A 3 3.30 -5.38 3.95
N LEU A 4 2.12 -4.92 4.35
CA LEU A 4 0.83 -5.47 3.93
C LEU A 4 0.04 -4.40 3.19
N LYS A 5 -0.28 -4.64 1.92
CA LYS A 5 -1.15 -3.80 1.10
C LYS A 5 -2.47 -4.52 0.83
N HIS A 6 -3.60 -3.80 0.87
CA HIS A 6 -4.92 -4.31 0.51
C HIS A 6 -5.52 -3.53 -0.66
N ILE A 7 -6.08 -4.26 -1.61
CA ILE A 7 -6.79 -3.74 -2.78
C ILE A 7 -8.13 -4.49 -2.87
N SER A 8 -9.23 -3.77 -3.07
CA SER A 8 -10.53 -4.37 -3.40
C SER A 8 -10.85 -4.12 -4.88
N SER A 9 -11.38 -5.12 -5.57
CA SER A 9 -11.71 -5.04 -6.99
C SER A 9 -13.21 -5.23 -7.23
N LYS A 10 -13.73 -4.40 -8.13
CA LYS A 10 -15.10 -4.51 -8.68
C LYS A 10 -15.13 -5.19 -10.04
N ASN A 11 -13.95 -5.56 -10.57
CA ASN A 11 -13.85 -6.24 -11.86
C ASN A 11 -14.52 -7.62 -11.77
N SER A 12 -15.41 -7.92 -12.71
CA SER A 12 -16.09 -9.20 -12.84
C SER A 12 -15.29 -10.24 -13.62
N ASP A 13 -14.25 -9.81 -14.31
CA ASP A 13 -13.35 -10.67 -15.05
C ASP A 13 -12.25 -11.18 -14.11
N TYR A 14 -12.43 -12.37 -13.58
CA TYR A 14 -11.45 -13.03 -12.71
C TYR A 14 -10.26 -13.58 -13.51
N THR A 15 -10.42 -13.82 -14.83
CA THR A 15 -9.31 -14.26 -15.68
C THR A 15 -8.28 -13.15 -15.88
N ALA A 16 -8.73 -11.89 -15.88
CA ALA A 16 -7.82 -10.74 -15.90
C ALA A 16 -6.92 -10.65 -14.66
N ILE A 17 -7.38 -11.19 -13.52
CA ILE A 17 -6.57 -11.28 -12.30
C ILE A 17 -5.46 -12.31 -12.48
N GLU A 18 -5.80 -13.51 -12.97
CA GLU A 18 -4.83 -14.56 -13.27
C GLU A 18 -3.80 -14.07 -14.30
N ALA A 19 -4.27 -13.40 -15.36
CA ALA A 19 -3.41 -12.81 -16.38
C ALA A 19 -2.45 -11.75 -15.78
N TYR A 20 -2.93 -10.91 -14.86
CA TYR A 20 -2.08 -9.92 -14.18
C TYR A 20 -0.96 -10.58 -13.37
N LEU A 21 -1.21 -11.73 -12.78
CA LEU A 21 -0.22 -12.45 -11.96
C LEU A 21 0.86 -13.14 -12.80
N VAL A 22 0.51 -13.65 -13.99
CA VAL A 22 1.43 -14.46 -14.80
C VAL A 22 2.13 -13.68 -15.92
N TYR A 23 1.53 -12.59 -16.41
CA TYR A 23 2.12 -11.78 -17.48
C TYR A 23 2.80 -10.51 -16.96
N GLN A 24 3.77 -10.00 -17.72
CA GLN A 24 4.47 -8.76 -17.42
C GLN A 24 3.58 -7.55 -17.73
N HIS A 25 3.65 -6.53 -16.87
CA HIS A 25 2.95 -5.27 -17.02
C HIS A 25 3.89 -4.10 -16.82
N ASP A 26 3.70 -3.07 -17.63
CA ASP A 26 4.42 -1.81 -17.45
C ASP A 26 4.07 -1.17 -16.10
N ALA A 27 5.07 -0.86 -15.30
CA ALA A 27 4.91 -0.38 -13.92
C ALA A 27 4.21 0.99 -13.82
N PHE A 28 4.25 1.81 -14.88
CA PHE A 28 3.68 3.16 -14.88
C PHE A 28 2.29 3.22 -15.47
N THR A 29 2.06 2.49 -16.57
CA THR A 29 0.78 2.51 -17.28
C THR A 29 -0.16 1.40 -16.84
N GLY A 30 0.36 0.34 -16.20
CA GLY A 30 -0.37 -0.88 -15.88
C GLY A 30 -0.77 -1.70 -17.10
N LYS A 31 -0.29 -1.33 -18.30
CA LYS A 31 -0.60 -2.06 -19.53
C LYS A 31 0.24 -3.32 -19.62
N GLN A 32 -0.36 -4.38 -20.13
CA GLN A 32 0.31 -5.64 -20.39
C GLN A 32 1.41 -5.45 -21.45
N LEU A 33 2.59 -5.99 -21.19
CA LEU A 33 3.70 -5.98 -22.14
C LEU A 33 3.50 -7.11 -23.16
N LEU A 34 3.86 -6.82 -24.41
CA LEU A 34 3.78 -7.77 -25.51
C LEU A 34 5.17 -8.21 -25.95
N ASP A 35 5.29 -9.43 -26.41
CA ASP A 35 6.47 -9.96 -27.07
C ASP A 35 6.60 -9.43 -28.52
N GLU A 36 7.65 -9.84 -29.23
CA GLU A 36 7.89 -9.45 -30.63
C GLU A 36 6.79 -9.91 -31.61
N GLN A 37 6.01 -10.92 -31.22
CA GLN A 37 4.88 -11.45 -31.98
C GLN A 37 3.53 -10.83 -31.58
N GLY A 38 3.54 -9.83 -30.69
CA GLY A 38 2.33 -9.15 -30.22
C GLY A 38 1.51 -9.96 -29.20
N ARG A 39 2.07 -11.02 -28.61
CA ARG A 39 1.42 -11.83 -27.58
C ARG A 39 1.80 -11.34 -26.17
N PRO A 40 0.95 -11.55 -25.16
CA PRO A 40 1.26 -11.22 -23.78
C PRO A 40 2.59 -11.84 -23.34
N LYS A 41 3.51 -11.00 -22.83
CA LYS A 41 4.83 -11.45 -22.39
C LYS A 41 4.72 -12.11 -21.02
N LEU A 42 5.06 -13.40 -20.94
CA LEU A 42 5.06 -14.15 -19.69
C LEU A 42 6.14 -13.62 -18.73
N ARG A 43 5.92 -13.71 -17.41
CA ARG A 43 6.95 -13.44 -16.41
C ARG A 43 8.02 -14.53 -16.47
N GLU A 44 9.27 -14.13 -16.25
CA GLU A 44 10.40 -15.07 -16.28
C GLU A 44 10.39 -16.05 -15.10
N SER A 45 9.88 -15.59 -13.95
CA SER A 45 9.79 -16.40 -12.73
C SER A 45 8.58 -15.98 -11.90
N TYR A 46 7.81 -16.97 -11.48
CA TYR A 46 6.72 -16.84 -10.50
C TYR A 46 6.36 -18.22 -9.94
N LEU A 47 5.80 -18.25 -8.72
CA LEU A 47 5.16 -19.44 -8.15
C LEU A 47 3.67 -19.13 -8.00
N LEU A 48 2.81 -20.10 -8.31
CA LEU A 48 1.37 -19.90 -8.29
C LEU A 48 0.66 -21.16 -7.81
N ASP A 49 -0.17 -21.01 -6.78
CA ASP A 49 -1.02 -22.05 -6.23
C ASP A 49 -2.44 -21.54 -6.03
N THR A 50 -3.41 -22.44 -6.01
CA THR A 50 -4.82 -22.14 -5.73
C THR A 50 -5.29 -22.84 -4.46
N LEU A 51 -6.19 -22.18 -3.73
CA LEU A 51 -6.80 -22.70 -2.50
C LEU A 51 -8.33 -22.61 -2.59
N GLU A 52 -9.02 -23.60 -2.03
CA GLU A 52 -10.51 -23.64 -1.97
C GLU A 52 -11.20 -23.53 -3.35
N CYS A 53 -10.51 -23.93 -4.44
CA CYS A 53 -11.03 -23.88 -5.81
C CYS A 53 -11.58 -25.25 -6.27
N GLY A 54 -11.33 -26.34 -5.52
CA GLY A 54 -11.61 -27.71 -5.96
C GLY A 54 -10.87 -28.02 -7.28
N ASP A 55 -11.54 -28.70 -8.20
CA ASP A 55 -10.98 -29.05 -9.53
C ASP A 55 -11.14 -27.91 -10.58
N HIS A 56 -11.50 -26.71 -10.13
CA HIS A 56 -11.74 -25.57 -11.01
C HIS A 56 -10.57 -24.56 -10.98
N SER A 57 -10.44 -23.76 -12.07
CA SER A 57 -9.63 -22.56 -12.01
C SER A 57 -10.18 -21.57 -10.98
N PHE A 58 -9.33 -20.68 -10.48
CA PHE A 58 -9.75 -19.61 -9.56
C PHE A 58 -10.94 -18.80 -10.12
N ALA A 59 -10.88 -18.43 -11.40
CA ALA A 59 -11.94 -17.68 -12.05
C ALA A 59 -13.27 -18.46 -12.04
N THR A 60 -13.24 -19.73 -12.42
CA THR A 60 -14.44 -20.60 -12.44
C THR A 60 -15.00 -20.77 -11.02
N ALA A 61 -14.15 -21.05 -10.03
CA ALA A 61 -14.57 -21.22 -8.64
C ALA A 61 -15.26 -19.95 -8.09
N CYS A 62 -14.73 -18.76 -8.37
CA CYS A 62 -15.35 -17.49 -8.02
C CYS A 62 -16.72 -17.27 -8.69
N LEU A 63 -16.83 -17.59 -9.98
CA LEU A 63 -18.10 -17.45 -10.72
C LEU A 63 -19.17 -18.42 -10.20
N LEU A 64 -18.79 -19.67 -9.91
CA LEU A 64 -19.68 -20.67 -9.31
C LEU A 64 -20.16 -20.23 -7.92
N ALA A 65 -19.26 -19.72 -7.07
CA ALA A 65 -19.62 -19.18 -5.76
C ALA A 65 -20.60 -18.00 -5.90
N ASN A 66 -20.32 -17.05 -6.79
CA ASN A 66 -21.24 -15.92 -7.03
C ASN A 66 -22.62 -16.39 -7.46
N ARG A 67 -22.69 -17.34 -8.39
CA ARG A 67 -23.96 -17.89 -8.91
C ARG A 67 -24.71 -18.65 -7.82
N ARG A 68 -24.03 -19.52 -7.09
CA ARG A 68 -24.63 -20.34 -6.01
C ARG A 68 -25.32 -19.50 -4.96
N TYR A 69 -24.71 -18.38 -4.55
CA TYR A 69 -25.20 -17.55 -3.47
C TYR A 69 -25.90 -16.26 -3.93
N GLY A 70 -26.10 -16.05 -5.23
CA GLY A 70 -26.71 -14.84 -5.78
C GLY A 70 -25.98 -13.56 -5.44
N LYS A 71 -24.63 -13.59 -5.38
CA LYS A 71 -23.79 -12.45 -5.01
C LYS A 71 -23.09 -11.83 -6.22
N ASN A 72 -22.56 -10.64 -6.02
CA ASN A 72 -21.75 -9.92 -7.01
C ASN A 72 -22.48 -9.61 -8.33
N THR A 73 -23.80 -9.46 -8.27
CA THR A 73 -24.67 -9.19 -9.42
C THR A 73 -24.60 -7.74 -9.88
N GLN A 74 -24.25 -6.80 -8.98
CA GLN A 74 -24.22 -5.38 -9.29
C GLN A 74 -22.80 -4.94 -9.70
N HIS A 75 -22.71 -3.95 -10.61
CA HIS A 75 -21.43 -3.36 -11.05
C HIS A 75 -20.62 -2.79 -9.87
N GLY A 76 -21.29 -2.20 -8.87
CA GLY A 76 -20.68 -1.60 -7.68
C GLY A 76 -20.16 -2.58 -6.64
N ASP A 77 -20.47 -3.87 -6.76
CA ASP A 77 -20.06 -4.91 -5.81
C ASP A 77 -18.54 -5.12 -5.82
N ILE A 78 -17.96 -5.26 -4.63
CA ILE A 78 -16.58 -5.76 -4.51
C ILE A 78 -16.62 -7.27 -4.76
N LYS A 79 -15.92 -7.71 -5.80
CA LYS A 79 -15.94 -9.08 -6.31
C LYS A 79 -14.75 -9.91 -5.85
N SER A 80 -13.62 -9.24 -5.65
CA SER A 80 -12.40 -9.87 -5.12
C SER A 80 -11.62 -8.93 -4.22
N HIS A 81 -10.77 -9.51 -3.40
CA HIS A 81 -9.80 -8.79 -2.57
C HIS A 81 -8.41 -9.32 -2.90
N GLN A 82 -7.44 -8.41 -2.91
CA GLN A 82 -6.03 -8.74 -3.05
C GLN A 82 -5.28 -8.18 -1.84
N TYR A 83 -4.51 -9.04 -1.19
CA TYR A 83 -3.53 -8.66 -0.20
C TYR A 83 -2.14 -8.94 -0.77
N ILE A 84 -1.20 -8.03 -0.56
CA ILE A 84 0.17 -8.18 -1.02
C ILE A 84 1.08 -8.07 0.20
N ILE A 85 1.82 -9.12 0.46
CA ILE A 85 2.90 -9.14 1.46
C ILE A 85 4.20 -8.92 0.69
N SER A 86 4.89 -7.80 0.96
CA SER A 86 6.19 -7.53 0.34
C SER A 86 7.26 -7.59 1.42
N PHE A 87 8.26 -8.45 1.23
CA PHE A 87 9.35 -8.67 2.17
C PHE A 87 10.49 -7.65 2.00
N ASP A 88 11.39 -7.57 2.96
CA ASP A 88 12.58 -6.72 2.83
C ASP A 88 13.52 -7.29 1.75
N PRO A 89 14.06 -6.48 0.85
CA PRO A 89 15.02 -6.99 -0.15
C PRO A 89 16.25 -7.67 0.48
N ARG A 90 16.63 -7.29 1.70
CA ARG A 90 17.74 -7.89 2.42
C ARG A 90 17.44 -9.30 2.93
N ASP A 91 16.16 -9.68 3.10
CA ASP A 91 15.79 -10.98 3.62
C ASP A 91 16.32 -12.15 2.76
N ALA A 92 16.48 -11.92 1.47
CA ALA A 92 17.05 -12.93 0.57
C ALA A 92 18.52 -13.21 0.91
N ALA A 93 19.33 -12.19 1.17
CA ALA A 93 20.75 -12.33 1.48
C ALA A 93 21.00 -12.66 2.95
N ASP A 94 20.31 -11.98 3.86
CA ASP A 94 20.61 -12.02 5.29
C ASP A 94 19.87 -13.15 6.01
N ASN A 95 18.65 -13.48 5.58
CA ASN A 95 17.75 -14.43 6.26
C ASN A 95 17.37 -15.64 5.39
N GLY A 96 17.96 -15.78 4.20
CA GLY A 96 17.76 -16.90 3.30
C GLY A 96 16.31 -17.02 2.83
N LEU A 97 15.61 -15.91 2.59
CA LEU A 97 14.28 -15.92 2.00
C LEU A 97 14.39 -16.27 0.51
N THR A 98 13.74 -17.36 0.11
CA THR A 98 13.58 -17.76 -1.29
C THR A 98 12.13 -17.54 -1.75
N MET A 99 11.87 -17.69 -3.05
CA MET A 99 10.51 -17.66 -3.58
C MET A 99 9.62 -18.73 -2.98
N GLU A 100 10.16 -19.94 -2.79
CA GLU A 100 9.45 -21.09 -2.23
C GLU A 100 9.07 -20.85 -0.77
N LYS A 101 10.00 -20.29 0.03
CA LYS A 101 9.69 -19.90 1.41
C LYS A 101 8.62 -18.81 1.45
N ALA A 102 8.72 -17.80 0.60
CA ALA A 102 7.74 -16.73 0.52
C ALA A 102 6.36 -17.26 0.08
N GLN A 103 6.31 -18.18 -0.91
CA GLN A 103 5.08 -18.83 -1.35
C GLN A 103 4.45 -19.63 -0.20
N ALA A 104 5.23 -20.42 0.52
CA ALA A 104 4.75 -21.19 1.67
C ALA A 104 4.18 -20.27 2.78
N LEU A 105 4.85 -19.15 3.08
CA LEU A 105 4.34 -18.15 4.01
C LEU A 105 3.04 -17.49 3.54
N GLY A 106 2.93 -17.21 2.23
CA GLY A 106 1.72 -16.67 1.62
C GLY A 106 0.54 -17.63 1.65
N LEU A 107 0.79 -18.91 1.35
CA LEU A 107 -0.22 -19.98 1.44
C LEU A 107 -0.73 -20.13 2.87
N LYS A 108 0.18 -20.27 3.84
CA LYS A 108 -0.16 -20.33 5.26
C LYS A 108 -1.01 -19.14 5.69
N PHE A 109 -0.58 -17.92 5.36
CA PHE A 109 -1.34 -16.71 5.67
C PHE A 109 -2.75 -16.71 5.05
N CYS A 110 -2.88 -17.18 3.80
CA CYS A 110 -4.16 -17.27 3.11
C CYS A 110 -5.09 -18.29 3.79
N GLU A 111 -4.61 -19.48 4.09
CA GLU A 111 -5.36 -20.55 4.75
C GLU A 111 -5.87 -20.12 6.14
N GLU A 112 -5.02 -19.46 6.91
CA GLU A 112 -5.36 -19.03 8.27
C GLU A 112 -6.32 -17.84 8.31
N ASN A 113 -6.24 -16.92 7.35
CA ASN A 113 -6.96 -15.66 7.40
C ASN A 113 -8.14 -15.55 6.44
N PHE A 114 -8.15 -16.32 5.35
CA PHE A 114 -9.21 -16.30 4.34
C PHE A 114 -9.82 -17.67 4.05
N PRO A 115 -10.00 -18.55 5.06
CA PRO A 115 -10.54 -19.89 4.84
C PRO A 115 -11.93 -19.83 4.22
N GLY A 116 -12.24 -20.78 3.34
CA GLY A 116 -13.52 -20.90 2.65
C GLY A 116 -13.72 -19.92 1.50
N HIS A 117 -12.71 -19.16 1.11
CA HIS A 117 -12.74 -18.33 -0.09
C HIS A 117 -11.92 -18.97 -1.20
N PRO A 118 -12.45 -19.15 -2.43
CA PRO A 118 -11.60 -19.48 -3.56
C PRO A 118 -10.47 -18.45 -3.70
N ALA A 119 -9.23 -18.90 -3.70
CA ALA A 119 -8.06 -18.06 -3.68
C ALA A 119 -6.98 -18.51 -4.66
N ILE A 120 -6.14 -17.56 -5.08
CA ILE A 120 -4.92 -17.75 -5.84
C ILE A 120 -3.79 -17.01 -5.12
N VAL A 121 -2.69 -17.70 -4.87
CA VAL A 121 -1.50 -17.17 -4.23
C VAL A 121 -0.36 -17.19 -5.23
N CYS A 122 0.26 -16.05 -5.48
CA CYS A 122 1.32 -15.93 -6.48
C CYS A 122 2.50 -15.13 -5.91
N THR A 123 3.70 -15.72 -5.97
CA THR A 123 4.94 -15.08 -5.54
C THR A 123 5.74 -14.60 -6.74
N HIS A 124 6.22 -13.36 -6.66
CA HIS A 124 7.13 -12.75 -7.63
C HIS A 124 8.45 -12.36 -6.97
N PRO A 125 9.60 -12.54 -7.65
CA PRO A 125 10.92 -12.16 -7.13
C PRO A 125 11.23 -10.68 -7.34
N ASP A 126 10.50 -10.00 -8.24
CA ASP A 126 10.75 -8.66 -8.73
C ASP A 126 9.74 -7.65 -8.18
N GLY A 127 10.13 -6.82 -7.25
CA GLY A 127 9.33 -5.64 -6.91
C GLY A 127 9.22 -4.69 -8.11
N HIS A 128 8.12 -3.93 -8.21
CA HIS A 128 7.86 -2.95 -9.29
C HIS A 128 9.01 -1.96 -9.58
N ASN A 129 10.02 -1.94 -8.76
CA ASN A 129 11.14 -0.99 -8.82
C ASN A 129 12.47 -1.64 -9.17
N HIS A 130 12.47 -2.90 -9.60
CA HIS A 130 13.68 -3.70 -9.68
C HIS A 130 14.49 -3.69 -8.36
N ALA A 131 13.78 -3.50 -7.24
CA ALA A 131 14.39 -3.45 -5.91
C ALA A 131 14.73 -4.85 -5.38
N GLY A 132 14.42 -5.90 -6.13
CA GLY A 132 14.71 -7.28 -5.77
C GLY A 132 13.93 -7.79 -4.56
N ASN A 133 12.83 -7.12 -4.18
CA ASN A 133 12.01 -7.59 -3.06
C ASN A 133 11.02 -8.65 -3.52
N ILE A 134 11.14 -9.84 -2.92
CA ILE A 134 10.15 -10.91 -3.07
C ILE A 134 8.82 -10.42 -2.48
N HIS A 135 7.73 -10.67 -3.20
CA HIS A 135 6.39 -10.31 -2.75
C HIS A 135 5.36 -11.36 -3.16
N VAL A 136 4.37 -11.55 -2.29
CA VAL A 136 3.31 -12.53 -2.47
C VAL A 136 1.98 -11.81 -2.67
N HIS A 137 1.32 -12.11 -3.78
CA HIS A 137 -0.04 -11.72 -4.07
C HIS A 137 -1.00 -12.80 -3.57
N ILE A 138 -1.90 -12.45 -2.68
CA ILE A 138 -2.97 -13.30 -2.19
C ILE A 138 -4.27 -12.71 -2.70
N VAL A 139 -4.89 -13.32 -3.69
CA VAL A 139 -6.14 -12.85 -4.29
C VAL A 139 -7.23 -13.87 -4.03
N PHE A 140 -8.37 -13.41 -3.55
CA PHE A 140 -9.49 -14.31 -3.30
C PHE A 140 -10.84 -13.70 -3.70
N GLY A 141 -11.77 -14.58 -4.09
CA GLY A 141 -13.16 -14.23 -4.36
C GLY A 141 -13.85 -13.73 -3.10
N SER A 142 -14.62 -12.66 -3.21
CA SER A 142 -15.25 -12.03 -2.04
C SER A 142 -16.26 -12.92 -1.31
N VAL A 143 -16.80 -13.97 -1.96
CA VAL A 143 -17.85 -14.85 -1.44
C VAL A 143 -17.25 -16.09 -0.80
N ARG A 144 -17.65 -16.38 0.42
CA ARG A 144 -17.25 -17.58 1.17
C ARG A 144 -18.09 -18.79 0.73
N THR A 145 -17.46 -19.93 0.48
CA THR A 145 -18.09 -21.14 -0.07
C THR A 145 -18.44 -22.20 0.97
N ARG A 146 -17.96 -22.04 2.20
CA ARG A 146 -18.28 -22.89 3.35
C ARG A 146 -18.28 -22.06 4.65
N GLU A 147 -18.98 -22.52 5.66
CA GLU A 147 -18.89 -21.96 7.01
C GLU A 147 -17.52 -22.26 7.61
N VAL A 148 -16.97 -21.33 8.39
CA VAL A 148 -15.68 -21.48 9.07
C VAL A 148 -15.83 -21.16 10.55
N GLU A 149 -14.89 -21.61 11.37
CA GLU A 149 -14.84 -21.27 12.78
C GLU A 149 -14.71 -19.75 12.99
N ARG A 150 -15.54 -19.21 13.89
CA ARG A 150 -15.50 -17.81 14.24
C ARG A 150 -14.24 -17.47 15.02
N LYS A 151 -13.44 -16.58 14.49
CA LYS A 151 -12.26 -16.03 15.18
C LYS A 151 -12.60 -14.71 15.92
N PRO A 152 -11.81 -14.29 16.94
CA PRO A 152 -12.09 -13.10 17.77
C PRO A 152 -12.27 -11.79 16.98
N TYR A 153 -11.58 -11.61 15.85
CA TYR A 153 -11.71 -10.43 15.00
C TYR A 153 -12.98 -10.42 14.14
N MET A 154 -13.66 -11.56 14.02
CA MET A 154 -14.89 -11.71 13.25
C MET A 154 -16.08 -11.23 14.07
N GLN A 155 -16.58 -10.04 13.76
CA GLN A 155 -17.62 -9.39 14.57
C GLN A 155 -19.04 -9.69 14.13
N LYS A 156 -19.22 -9.94 12.83
CA LYS A 156 -20.56 -10.08 12.22
C LYS A 156 -20.71 -11.45 11.60
N PRO A 157 -21.94 -12.04 11.56
CA PRO A 157 -22.18 -13.34 10.95
C PRO A 157 -21.61 -13.49 9.52
N ARG A 158 -21.57 -12.42 8.75
CA ARG A 158 -20.96 -12.40 7.42
C ARG A 158 -19.45 -12.69 7.42
N ASP A 159 -18.79 -12.58 8.56
CA ASP A 159 -17.34 -12.77 8.63
C ASP A 159 -16.95 -14.25 8.70
N TRP A 160 -17.88 -15.18 9.01
CA TRP A 160 -17.63 -16.63 9.10
C TRP A 160 -18.64 -17.52 8.38
N ARG A 161 -19.85 -17.03 8.08
CA ARG A 161 -20.92 -17.84 7.47
C ARG A 161 -20.69 -18.06 5.98
N GLU A 162 -21.12 -19.25 5.53
CA GLU A 162 -21.20 -19.60 4.12
C GLU A 162 -22.08 -18.62 3.33
N GLY A 163 -21.73 -18.35 2.07
CA GLY A 163 -22.45 -17.45 1.17
C GLY A 163 -22.30 -15.96 1.49
N MET A 164 -21.53 -15.60 2.51
CA MET A 164 -21.32 -14.21 2.89
C MET A 164 -20.03 -13.64 2.28
N LYS A 165 -20.04 -12.32 2.07
CA LYS A 165 -18.89 -11.61 1.48
C LYS A 165 -17.88 -11.20 2.55
N HIS A 166 -16.59 -11.29 2.23
CA HIS A 166 -15.52 -10.77 3.07
C HIS A 166 -15.69 -9.29 3.39
N SER A 167 -15.28 -8.91 4.58
CA SER A 167 -15.37 -7.54 5.10
C SER A 167 -14.02 -7.08 5.62
N SER A 168 -13.38 -6.13 4.92
CA SER A 168 -12.10 -5.52 5.33
C SER A 168 -12.35 -4.36 6.30
N THR A 169 -12.82 -4.67 7.52
CA THR A 169 -13.02 -3.66 8.58
C THR A 169 -11.66 -3.19 9.14
N ALA A 170 -11.67 -2.08 9.89
CA ALA A 170 -10.47 -1.60 10.58
C ALA A 170 -9.90 -2.67 11.54
N GLN A 171 -10.78 -3.43 12.20
CA GLN A 171 -10.37 -4.51 13.10
C GLN A 171 -9.77 -5.70 12.34
N THR A 172 -10.38 -6.13 11.23
CA THR A 172 -9.81 -7.15 10.34
C THR A 172 -8.44 -6.70 9.83
N MET A 173 -8.30 -5.46 9.38
CA MET A 173 -7.02 -4.95 8.91
C MET A 173 -5.95 -4.85 10.01
N ARG A 174 -6.36 -4.56 11.26
CA ARG A 174 -5.46 -4.58 12.41
C ARG A 174 -4.97 -6.00 12.69
N HIS A 175 -5.88 -6.97 12.71
CA HIS A 175 -5.54 -8.38 12.89
C HIS A 175 -4.57 -8.85 11.80
N LEU A 176 -4.88 -8.66 10.53
CA LEU A 176 -4.01 -9.08 9.43
C LEU A 176 -2.60 -8.46 9.47
N ARG A 177 -2.46 -7.26 10.01
CA ARG A 177 -1.14 -6.65 10.24
C ARG A 177 -0.37 -7.35 11.34
N VAL A 178 -1.05 -7.72 12.44
CA VAL A 178 -0.44 -8.52 13.51
C VAL A 178 0.04 -9.87 12.96
N GLU A 179 -0.83 -10.56 12.23
CA GLU A 179 -0.51 -11.85 11.60
C GLU A 179 0.72 -11.79 10.67
N VAL A 180 0.85 -10.72 9.85
CA VAL A 180 2.06 -10.53 9.01
C VAL A 180 3.30 -10.31 9.88
N MET A 181 3.19 -9.56 10.97
CA MET A 181 4.31 -9.32 11.88
C MET A 181 4.75 -10.62 12.55
N GLU A 182 3.81 -11.41 13.07
CA GLU A 182 4.06 -12.72 13.70
C GLU A 182 4.61 -13.74 12.69
N LEU A 183 4.07 -13.74 11.46
CA LEU A 183 4.56 -14.59 10.37
C LEU A 183 6.03 -14.29 10.05
N CYS A 184 6.40 -13.02 9.95
CA CYS A 184 7.78 -12.62 9.66
C CYS A 184 8.72 -12.89 10.84
N GLU A 185 8.28 -12.63 12.08
CA GLU A 185 9.04 -12.92 13.29
C GLU A 185 9.33 -14.43 13.40
N GLY A 186 8.28 -15.25 13.22
CA GLY A 186 8.42 -16.72 13.25
C GLY A 186 9.32 -17.30 12.15
N ALA A 187 9.45 -16.57 11.03
CA ALA A 187 10.34 -16.94 9.92
C ALA A 187 11.75 -16.30 10.02
N GLY A 188 12.04 -15.52 11.06
CA GLY A 188 13.29 -14.80 11.25
C GLY A 188 13.54 -13.69 10.22
N LEU A 189 12.48 -13.09 9.68
CA LEU A 189 12.55 -12.05 8.64
C LEU A 189 12.48 -10.65 9.23
N TYR A 190 13.05 -9.67 8.52
CA TYR A 190 12.99 -8.27 8.90
C TYR A 190 11.55 -7.74 8.94
N GLN A 191 11.19 -7.16 10.06
CA GLN A 191 9.84 -6.65 10.32
C GLN A 191 9.86 -5.17 10.74
N ILE A 192 8.75 -4.47 10.46
CA ILE A 192 8.44 -3.14 10.99
C ILE A 192 7.12 -3.20 11.74
N ASP A 193 6.91 -2.22 12.61
CA ASP A 193 5.62 -2.02 13.26
C ASP A 193 4.58 -1.55 12.23
N LEU A 194 3.66 -2.45 11.87
CA LEU A 194 2.56 -2.18 10.94
C LEU A 194 1.33 -1.56 11.63
N LEU A 195 1.33 -1.49 12.96
CA LEU A 195 0.20 -1.00 13.76
C LEU A 195 0.30 0.49 14.02
N ASN A 196 1.51 0.98 14.26
CA ASN A 196 1.77 2.39 14.53
C ASN A 196 2.10 3.14 13.24
N GLY A 197 1.84 4.43 13.26
CA GLY A 197 2.15 5.31 12.13
C GLY A 197 3.66 5.53 11.99
N SER A 198 4.10 6.02 10.84
CA SER A 198 5.48 6.45 10.65
C SER A 198 5.63 7.94 10.91
N LYS A 199 6.79 8.35 11.46
CA LYS A 199 7.13 9.77 11.68
C LYS A 199 6.92 10.63 10.44
N GLU A 200 7.28 10.08 9.25
CA GLU A 200 7.01 10.67 7.94
C GLU A 200 6.32 9.63 7.06
N ARG A 201 5.14 9.98 6.53
CA ARG A 201 4.32 9.06 5.75
C ARG A 201 4.33 9.44 4.27
N VAL A 202 4.81 8.54 3.43
CA VAL A 202 4.68 8.63 1.97
C VAL A 202 3.61 7.63 1.53
N SER A 203 2.51 8.13 0.96
CA SER A 203 1.47 7.25 0.39
C SER A 203 1.94 6.71 -0.96
N GLU A 204 1.37 5.57 -1.39
CA GLU A 204 1.65 5.00 -2.70
C GLU A 204 1.36 6.00 -3.84
N ALA A 205 0.24 6.71 -3.77
CA ALA A 205 -0.09 7.75 -4.76
C ALA A 205 0.97 8.86 -4.82
N GLU A 206 1.54 9.24 -3.67
CA GLU A 206 2.63 10.22 -3.59
C GLU A 206 3.94 9.66 -4.14
N TYR A 207 4.26 8.41 -3.84
CA TYR A 207 5.41 7.70 -4.40
C TYR A 207 5.37 7.68 -5.93
N TRP A 208 4.25 7.29 -6.52
CA TRP A 208 4.08 7.26 -7.97
C TRP A 208 4.06 8.66 -8.59
N ALA A 209 3.48 9.65 -7.90
CA ALA A 209 3.55 11.04 -8.34
C ALA A 209 5.00 11.56 -8.38
N ARG A 210 5.81 11.21 -7.36
CA ARG A 210 7.24 11.54 -7.32
C ARG A 210 8.00 10.89 -8.48
N ARG A 211 7.77 9.59 -8.73
CA ARG A 211 8.43 8.90 -9.83
C ARG A 211 8.08 9.48 -11.21
N ARG A 212 6.79 9.69 -11.48
CA ARG A 212 6.36 10.32 -12.73
C ARG A 212 6.91 11.73 -12.89
N GLY A 213 6.91 12.51 -11.82
CA GLY A 213 7.48 13.84 -11.81
C GLY A 213 8.99 13.84 -12.06
N GLN A 214 9.73 12.88 -11.47
CA GLN A 214 11.18 12.74 -11.70
C GLN A 214 11.47 12.38 -13.15
N LEU A 215 10.77 11.41 -13.74
CA LEU A 215 10.95 11.04 -15.14
C LEU A 215 10.72 12.22 -16.09
N LYS A 216 9.68 13.02 -15.83
CA LYS A 216 9.40 14.22 -16.61
C LYS A 216 10.54 15.24 -16.49
N LEU A 217 11.01 15.47 -15.26
CA LEU A 217 12.12 16.38 -14.97
C LEU A 217 13.42 15.90 -15.63
N ASP A 218 13.70 14.59 -15.59
CA ASP A 218 14.90 14.02 -16.22
C ASP A 218 14.87 14.19 -17.75
N HIS A 219 13.70 14.00 -18.36
CA HIS A 219 13.52 14.26 -19.80
C HIS A 219 13.70 15.74 -20.16
N GLU A 220 13.11 16.65 -19.37
CA GLU A 220 13.29 18.10 -19.53
C GLU A 220 14.75 18.50 -19.37
N ASN A 221 15.44 17.95 -18.35
CA ASN A 221 16.86 18.21 -18.10
C ASN A 221 17.74 17.70 -19.24
N ALA A 222 17.45 16.52 -19.79
CA ALA A 222 18.16 15.97 -20.95
C ALA A 222 18.01 16.89 -22.18
N THR A 223 16.80 17.40 -22.42
CA THR A 223 16.53 18.35 -23.52
C THR A 223 17.30 19.67 -23.34
N LEU A 224 17.29 20.22 -22.10
CA LEU A 224 18.06 21.45 -21.79
C LEU A 224 19.56 21.23 -21.97
N THR A 225 20.10 20.10 -21.52
CA THR A 225 21.52 19.75 -21.65
C THR A 225 21.91 19.60 -23.12
N ALA A 226 21.06 18.96 -23.95
CA ALA A 226 21.28 18.84 -25.38
C ALA A 226 21.27 20.21 -26.09
N ALA A 227 20.52 21.18 -25.55
CA ALA A 227 20.51 22.58 -26.05
C ALA A 227 21.64 23.45 -25.45
N GLY A 228 22.61 22.88 -24.72
CA GLY A 228 23.71 23.62 -24.08
C GLY A 228 23.31 24.42 -22.85
N GLN A 229 22.10 24.17 -22.29
CA GLN A 229 21.60 24.86 -21.10
C GLN A 229 21.78 23.98 -19.85
N HIS A 230 21.99 24.63 -18.70
CA HIS A 230 22.13 23.91 -17.42
C HIS A 230 20.77 23.59 -16.78
N PRO A 231 20.54 22.36 -16.30
CA PRO A 231 19.35 22.00 -15.53
C PRO A 231 19.23 22.83 -14.25
N LYS A 232 18.05 23.43 -14.00
CA LYS A 232 17.78 24.22 -12.79
C LYS A 232 17.51 23.37 -11.56
N GLN A 233 16.99 22.18 -11.74
CA GLN A 233 16.58 21.28 -10.66
C GLN A 233 16.91 19.84 -11.05
N LYS A 234 17.51 19.08 -10.11
CA LYS A 234 17.86 17.66 -10.34
C LYS A 234 16.86 16.67 -9.72
N LYS A 235 16.12 17.10 -8.70
CA LYS A 235 15.22 16.25 -7.94
C LYS A 235 13.81 16.81 -7.91
N PHE A 236 12.85 16.01 -8.33
CA PHE A 236 11.44 16.35 -8.24
C PHE A 236 10.93 16.17 -6.81
N GLU A 237 10.23 17.18 -6.30
CA GLU A 237 9.58 17.15 -5.00
C GLU A 237 8.06 17.23 -5.15
N THR A 238 7.34 16.37 -4.43
CA THR A 238 5.88 16.46 -4.38
C THR A 238 5.47 17.60 -3.46
N VAL A 239 4.25 18.10 -3.62
CA VAL A 239 3.69 19.13 -2.72
C VAL A 239 3.77 18.72 -1.25
N LYS A 240 3.61 17.41 -0.95
CA LYS A 240 3.73 16.93 0.43
C LYS A 240 5.18 16.89 0.92
N ASP A 241 6.13 16.59 0.04
CA ASP A 241 7.57 16.67 0.39
C ASP A 241 7.95 18.09 0.77
N THR A 242 7.60 19.05 -0.08
CA THR A 242 7.83 20.48 0.19
C THR A 242 7.14 20.92 1.49
N LEU A 243 5.88 20.52 1.67
CA LEU A 243 5.11 20.85 2.88
C LEU A 243 5.76 20.29 4.14
N ARG A 244 6.21 19.02 4.14
CA ARG A 244 6.94 18.43 5.29
C ARG A 244 8.20 19.21 5.63
N LYS A 245 8.98 19.60 4.63
CA LYS A 245 10.20 20.40 4.82
C LYS A 245 9.89 21.77 5.43
N GLN A 246 8.89 22.48 4.90
CA GLN A 246 8.49 23.79 5.36
C GLN A 246 7.95 23.75 6.80
N ILE A 247 7.09 22.78 7.13
CA ILE A 247 6.58 22.58 8.49
C ILE A 247 7.76 22.26 9.44
N SER A 248 8.66 21.36 9.06
CA SER A 248 9.80 20.97 9.89
C SER A 248 10.75 22.15 10.13
N SER A 249 10.97 23.01 9.12
CA SER A 249 11.79 24.21 9.25
C SER A 249 11.23 25.18 10.30
N VAL A 250 9.91 25.45 10.27
CA VAL A 250 9.27 26.32 11.24
C VAL A 250 9.22 25.68 12.63
N LEU A 251 8.91 24.38 12.72
CA LEU A 251 8.90 23.64 13.99
C LEU A 251 10.24 23.68 14.71
N TYR A 252 11.35 23.78 14.00
CA TYR A 252 12.68 23.83 14.59
C TYR A 252 12.90 25.09 15.47
N CYS A 253 12.23 26.21 15.13
CA CYS A 253 12.46 27.50 15.80
C CYS A 253 11.25 28.06 16.54
N ALA A 254 10.04 27.61 16.25
CA ALA A 254 8.81 28.09 16.90
C ALA A 254 8.72 27.58 18.34
N THR A 255 8.14 28.42 19.22
CA THR A 255 8.01 28.14 20.67
C THR A 255 6.57 28.09 21.16
N SER A 256 5.61 28.56 20.36
CA SER A 256 4.18 28.45 20.63
C SER A 256 3.41 28.03 19.38
N PHE A 257 2.19 27.57 19.55
CA PHE A 257 1.34 27.19 18.43
C PHE A 257 0.94 28.40 17.56
N GLU A 258 0.76 29.57 18.18
CA GLU A 258 0.48 30.82 17.48
C GLU A 258 1.69 31.25 16.66
N ASP A 259 2.89 31.31 17.26
CA ASP A 259 4.16 31.59 16.57
C ASP A 259 4.41 30.61 15.42
N PHE A 260 4.11 29.33 15.61
CA PHE A 260 4.21 28.31 14.58
C PHE A 260 3.27 28.57 13.39
N SER A 261 2.01 28.88 13.68
CA SER A 261 1.00 29.15 12.66
C SER A 261 1.31 30.43 11.87
N ASP A 262 1.71 31.49 12.57
CA ASP A 262 2.04 32.79 11.97
C ASP A 262 3.29 32.71 11.09
N ARG A 263 4.33 32.03 11.54
CA ARG A 263 5.55 31.79 10.73
C ARG A 263 5.26 30.97 9.48
N LEU A 264 4.44 29.93 9.57
CA LEU A 264 4.03 29.14 8.41
C LEU A 264 3.29 30.00 7.38
N MET A 265 2.40 30.88 7.85
CA MET A 265 1.68 31.78 6.99
C MET A 265 2.62 32.83 6.36
N GLN A 266 3.44 33.49 7.17
CA GLN A 266 4.31 34.58 6.71
C GLN A 266 5.43 34.09 5.78
N GLN A 267 6.08 32.97 6.10
CA GLN A 267 7.24 32.48 5.34
C GLN A 267 6.84 31.70 4.10
N TYR A 268 5.73 30.93 4.15
CA TYR A 268 5.38 29.97 3.11
C TYR A 268 3.94 30.07 2.60
N GLY A 269 3.12 30.96 3.16
CA GLY A 269 1.70 31.09 2.80
C GLY A 269 0.88 29.84 3.18
N ILE A 270 1.29 29.09 4.22
CA ILE A 270 0.63 27.87 4.66
C ILE A 270 -0.32 28.21 5.80
N ALA A 271 -1.63 28.00 5.57
CA ALA A 271 -2.62 28.09 6.64
C ALA A 271 -2.72 26.78 7.43
N VAL A 272 -2.80 26.91 8.77
CA VAL A 272 -3.00 25.79 9.68
C VAL A 272 -4.43 25.83 10.20
N LYS A 273 -5.09 24.67 10.22
CA LYS A 273 -6.44 24.50 10.77
C LYS A 273 -6.48 23.33 11.73
N GLU A 274 -7.02 23.58 12.91
CA GLU A 274 -7.41 22.52 13.84
C GLU A 274 -8.88 22.19 13.70
N SER A 275 -9.20 20.91 13.67
CA SER A 275 -10.58 20.41 13.66
C SER A 275 -10.62 19.03 14.35
N ARG A 276 -11.48 18.90 15.37
CA ARG A 276 -11.66 17.67 16.14
C ARG A 276 -10.34 17.07 16.65
N GLY A 277 -9.46 17.93 17.17
CA GLY A 277 -8.15 17.50 17.69
C GLY A 277 -7.09 17.15 16.64
N CYS A 278 -7.39 17.32 15.35
CA CYS A 278 -6.48 17.03 14.26
C CYS A 278 -6.04 18.30 13.54
N LEU A 279 -4.74 18.38 13.19
CA LEU A 279 -4.21 19.45 12.36
C LEU A 279 -4.38 19.14 10.87
N SER A 280 -4.54 20.21 10.11
CA SER A 280 -4.56 20.18 8.65
C SER A 280 -3.86 21.44 8.13
N TYR A 281 -3.14 21.30 7.02
CA TYR A 281 -2.31 22.33 6.44
C TYR A 281 -2.79 22.65 5.02
N LEU A 282 -2.91 23.93 4.67
CA LEU A 282 -3.26 24.40 3.34
C LEU A 282 -2.02 25.06 2.71
N PRO A 283 -1.32 24.38 1.80
CA PRO A 283 -0.18 24.97 1.09
C PRO A 283 -0.61 26.14 0.19
N ALA A 284 0.27 27.10 -0.04
CA ALA A 284 0.04 28.19 -0.97
C ALA A 284 -0.39 27.68 -2.35
N GLY A 285 -1.35 28.34 -2.99
CA GLY A 285 -1.87 27.97 -4.30
C GLY A 285 -2.80 26.75 -4.33
N ARG A 286 -3.16 26.19 -3.17
CA ARG A 286 -4.12 25.08 -3.06
C ARG A 286 -5.44 25.50 -2.42
N THR A 287 -6.51 24.78 -2.79
CA THR A 287 -7.87 25.00 -2.26
C THR A 287 -8.28 23.96 -1.22
N LYS A 288 -7.50 22.85 -1.07
CA LYS A 288 -7.84 21.74 -0.17
C LYS A 288 -6.76 21.54 0.88
N PHE A 289 -7.20 21.45 2.14
CA PHE A 289 -6.33 21.13 3.26
C PHE A 289 -5.79 19.69 3.17
N ILE A 290 -4.54 19.51 3.55
CA ILE A 290 -3.88 18.21 3.71
C ILE A 290 -3.87 17.90 5.21
N ARG A 291 -4.51 16.81 5.63
CA ARG A 291 -4.52 16.38 7.04
C ARG A 291 -3.14 15.92 7.47
N ALA A 292 -2.73 16.23 8.69
CA ALA A 292 -1.46 15.83 9.29
C ALA A 292 -1.18 14.33 9.15
N LYS A 293 -2.15 13.46 9.38
CA LYS A 293 -2.04 12.00 9.22
C LYS A 293 -1.56 11.52 7.83
N HIS A 294 -1.69 12.37 6.80
CA HIS A 294 -1.19 12.07 5.45
C HIS A 294 0.24 12.54 5.21
N LEU A 295 0.81 13.28 6.17
CA LEU A 295 2.20 13.72 6.18
C LEU A 295 3.06 12.82 7.06
N GLY A 296 2.52 12.32 8.16
CA GLY A 296 3.17 11.48 9.17
C GLY A 296 2.88 11.96 10.59
N ASP A 297 3.15 11.12 11.58
CA ASP A 297 2.79 11.38 12.98
C ASP A 297 3.57 12.56 13.58
N LYS A 298 4.75 12.87 13.05
CA LYS A 298 5.55 14.06 13.39
C LYS A 298 4.79 15.38 13.19
N PHE A 299 3.77 15.40 12.35
CA PHE A 299 3.02 16.59 11.95
C PHE A 299 1.64 16.68 12.60
N ASP A 300 1.27 15.71 13.44
CA ASP A 300 0.02 15.77 14.19
C ASP A 300 0.07 16.74 15.36
N LYS A 301 -1.10 17.01 15.98
CA LYS A 301 -1.21 18.00 17.03
C LYS A 301 -0.32 17.68 18.25
N ALA A 302 -0.29 16.43 18.67
CA ALA A 302 0.44 16.02 19.86
C ALA A 302 1.96 16.18 19.65
N ALA A 303 2.48 15.70 18.52
CA ALA A 303 3.90 15.81 18.17
C ALA A 303 4.34 17.27 17.97
N VAL A 304 3.50 18.08 17.32
CA VAL A 304 3.76 19.51 17.14
C VAL A 304 3.83 20.22 18.50
N LEU A 305 2.84 20.06 19.37
CA LEU A 305 2.82 20.70 20.68
C LEU A 305 3.99 20.26 21.56
N SER A 306 4.33 18.97 21.57
CA SER A 306 5.50 18.44 22.29
C SER A 306 6.80 19.08 21.80
N THR A 307 6.96 19.26 20.49
CA THR A 307 8.15 19.90 19.92
C THR A 307 8.24 21.37 20.31
N LEU A 308 7.13 22.10 20.27
CA LEU A 308 7.07 23.52 20.65
C LEU A 308 7.40 23.72 22.13
N GLN A 309 6.88 22.85 22.99
CA GLN A 309 7.21 22.85 24.42
C GLN A 309 8.72 22.62 24.66
N ALA A 310 9.28 21.60 24.01
CA ALA A 310 10.72 21.33 24.10
C ALA A 310 11.58 22.51 23.60
N ASN A 311 11.12 23.25 22.59
CA ASN A 311 11.81 24.45 22.09
C ASN A 311 11.74 25.60 23.10
N THR A 312 10.62 25.75 23.80
CA THR A 312 10.47 26.78 24.87
C THR A 312 11.42 26.51 26.03
N GLU A 313 11.57 25.24 26.41
CA GLU A 313 12.47 24.83 27.49
C GLU A 313 13.97 24.96 27.12
N ARG A 314 14.30 24.93 25.83
CA ARG A 314 15.68 25.08 25.30
C ARG A 314 16.14 26.53 25.13
N LYS A 315 15.22 27.47 25.04
CA LYS A 315 15.56 28.90 24.97
C LYS A 315 15.72 29.43 26.40
N PRO A 316 16.92 29.87 26.78
CA PRO A 316 17.14 30.52 28.06
C PRO A 316 16.37 31.82 28.22
#